data_d496be2ad4950ad282bd404b54083272
#
_entry.id   d496be2ad4950ad282bd404b54083272
#
_cell.length_a   1.000
_cell.length_b   1.000
_cell.length_c   1.000
_cell.angle_alpha   90.00
_cell.angle_beta   90.00
_cell.angle_gamma   90.00
#
_symmetry.space_group_name_H-M   'P 1'
#
loop_
_entity.id
_entity.type
_entity.pdbx_description
1 polymer ?
#
loop_
_entity_poly.entity_id
_entity_poly.type
_entity_poly.pdbx_seq_one_letter_code
_entity_poly.pdbx_strand_id
1 'polypeptide(L)'
;MAEKRNSYLVSKALKSFMFASILAALAQQVATTTDAIVVSHLIGPDAMSAVNLVMPVLSLCTCIGYLFGMGGSVVAAKAMGRRDLLTANRVFTTAVAATSCIGVLLSVVGYCLAPQITSVICPVDSRIYPLTLSFLQTIILGVAFSLVGFTLQNFVKTDGNPRLVTMAVMMSTLLNFVFDIVFIKLFHMGIAGSAWATIVSYLVAVSVCLLHFRRPHHSIHLDWSFLKGKFSILNYQLSIVKEGFPMCINGLLLGLCIYGFNSIVLHAQGADGMYIWSVCLQLFLITQMVMVGIGGSLFSIGGLLAGERDMLGLAILFRRVMIYICSVLLVLMLIVMVMPEAFGKLFGSSAINVGDQLNTALCVFSLMLIPYSIVANLRVVYQIVGYRTMSVVFSIAQLVVMVLFVWIFALVSPDNLWWGFPMSAIVLLLIVLLVAWYKHHQQPDTAWVTLIPSTTEGRAMNISVRLNHDDVIQVLKDIADFLKACEVDSSTAYHVRLCCDELISNIVNYAVEKHPEKHFVDVHIRCLDKMVSVLLKDDGRPFNPILKETPEGIEHLGLRLVNGTNHNLTYQYMYDQNMVYMTFPCNP
;
A
#
# COMPACT_ATOMS: atom_id res chain seq x y z
N MET A 1 33.81 -6.70 1.38
CA MET A 1 33.63 -5.41 2.09
C MET A 1 32.30 -5.45 2.82
N ALA A 2 32.28 -5.20 4.14
CA ALA A 2 31.01 -5.13 4.87
C ALA A 2 30.24 -3.90 4.38
N GLU A 3 28.99 -4.08 3.96
CA GLU A 3 28.11 -3.00 3.51
C GLU A 3 27.87 -2.02 4.67
N LYS A 4 28.43 -0.81 4.57
CA LYS A 4 28.27 0.27 5.56
C LYS A 4 26.97 1.04 5.34
N ARG A 5 25.85 0.36 5.10
CA ARG A 5 24.58 1.05 4.84
C ARG A 5 23.82 1.41 6.11
N ASN A 6 23.38 2.66 6.21
CA ASN A 6 22.51 3.15 7.28
C ASN A 6 21.03 2.99 6.88
N SER A 7 20.18 2.79 7.86
CA SER A 7 18.72 2.72 7.67
C SER A 7 18.02 4.07 7.61
N TYR A 8 18.76 5.20 7.64
CA TYR A 8 18.21 6.53 7.85
C TYR A 8 17.24 6.94 6.74
N LEU A 9 17.67 6.94 5.46
CA LEU A 9 16.83 7.38 4.33
C LEU A 9 15.61 6.48 4.15
N VAL A 10 15.77 5.15 4.23
CA VAL A 10 14.65 4.20 4.17
C VAL A 10 13.66 4.45 5.31
N SER A 11 14.17 4.70 6.53
CA SER A 11 13.32 4.98 7.70
C SER A 11 12.60 6.33 7.60
N LYS A 12 13.23 7.35 6.99
CA LYS A 12 12.63 8.67 6.75
C LYS A 12 11.49 8.56 5.74
N ALA A 13 11.73 7.89 4.61
CA ALA A 13 10.69 7.61 3.61
C ALA A 13 9.50 6.84 4.23
N LEU A 14 9.79 5.80 5.02
CA LEU A 14 8.77 5.01 5.71
C LEU A 14 7.95 5.87 6.68
N LYS A 15 8.58 6.70 7.51
CA LYS A 15 7.87 7.57 8.47
C LYS A 15 6.96 8.57 7.77
N SER A 16 7.43 9.21 6.69
CA SER A 16 6.63 10.15 5.89
C SER A 16 5.41 9.46 5.27
N PHE A 17 5.60 8.27 4.70
CA PHE A 17 4.52 7.47 4.13
C PHE A 17 3.53 6.96 5.20
N MET A 18 4.04 6.38 6.28
CA MET A 18 3.28 5.74 7.35
C MET A 18 2.32 6.73 8.04
N PHE A 19 2.83 7.89 8.46
CA PHE A 19 2.00 8.90 9.13
C PHE A 19 0.82 9.34 8.26
N ALA A 20 1.09 9.68 7.00
CA ALA A 20 0.07 10.06 6.06
C ALA A 20 -0.95 8.93 5.81
N SER A 21 -0.49 7.69 5.64
CA SER A 21 -1.36 6.56 5.33
C SER A 21 -2.21 6.09 6.51
N ILE A 22 -1.69 6.16 7.75
CA ILE A 22 -2.48 5.87 8.95
C ILE A 22 -3.59 6.92 9.11
N LEU A 23 -3.27 8.21 8.93
CA LEU A 23 -4.25 9.28 9.03
C LEU A 23 -5.34 9.14 7.96
N ALA A 24 -4.98 8.75 6.73
CA ALA A 24 -5.95 8.45 5.67
C ALA A 24 -6.84 7.26 6.03
N ALA A 25 -6.27 6.19 6.57
CA ALA A 25 -7.03 5.00 6.99
C ALA A 25 -7.98 5.30 8.16
N LEU A 26 -7.55 6.12 9.12
CA LEU A 26 -8.41 6.62 10.21
C LEU A 26 -9.57 7.45 9.65
N ALA A 27 -9.29 8.40 8.77
CA ALA A 27 -10.32 9.23 8.15
C ALA A 27 -11.34 8.37 7.39
N GLN A 28 -10.88 7.36 6.66
CA GLN A 28 -11.77 6.42 5.94
C GLN A 28 -12.67 5.63 6.91
N GLN A 29 -12.13 5.15 8.03
CA GLN A 29 -12.92 4.42 9.03
C GLN A 29 -13.95 5.33 9.72
N VAL A 30 -13.55 6.56 10.07
CA VAL A 30 -14.46 7.58 10.62
C VAL A 30 -15.57 7.89 9.63
N ALA A 31 -15.26 8.03 8.33
CA ALA A 31 -16.26 8.26 7.28
C ALA A 31 -17.34 7.19 7.31
N THR A 32 -16.94 5.91 7.23
CA THR A 32 -17.87 4.77 7.17
C THR A 32 -18.77 4.72 8.41
N THR A 33 -18.20 4.98 9.61
CA THR A 33 -18.95 4.97 10.85
C THR A 33 -19.93 6.17 10.95
N THR A 34 -19.46 7.36 10.55
CA THR A 34 -20.27 8.58 10.58
C THR A 34 -21.43 8.51 9.60
N ASP A 35 -21.21 8.00 8.38
CA ASP A 35 -22.23 7.79 7.37
C ASP A 35 -23.37 6.90 7.90
N ALA A 36 -23.02 5.76 8.50
CA ALA A 36 -23.99 4.85 9.12
C ALA A 36 -24.81 5.54 10.25
N ILE A 37 -24.17 6.35 11.09
CA ILE A 37 -24.82 7.10 12.17
C ILE A 37 -25.77 8.15 11.60
N VAL A 38 -25.35 8.92 10.60
CA VAL A 38 -26.15 9.99 9.98
C VAL A 38 -27.39 9.42 9.31
N VAL A 39 -27.22 8.36 8.50
CA VAL A 39 -28.32 7.67 7.83
C VAL A 39 -29.33 7.10 8.85
N SER A 40 -28.84 6.45 9.90
CA SER A 40 -29.69 5.89 10.95
C SER A 40 -30.49 6.94 11.70
N HIS A 41 -29.88 8.10 12.03
CA HIS A 41 -30.55 9.16 12.80
C HIS A 41 -31.47 10.03 11.96
N LEU A 42 -31.12 10.32 10.71
CA LEU A 42 -31.89 11.22 9.86
C LEU A 42 -33.01 10.52 9.07
N ILE A 43 -32.84 9.25 8.73
CA ILE A 43 -33.80 8.50 7.91
C ILE A 43 -34.46 7.38 8.72
N GLY A 44 -33.67 6.69 9.54
CA GLY A 44 -34.14 5.61 10.42
C GLY A 44 -33.36 4.29 10.24
N PRO A 45 -33.63 3.30 11.13
CA PRO A 45 -32.90 2.02 11.14
C PRO A 45 -33.10 1.16 9.87
N ASP A 46 -34.25 1.31 9.22
CA ASP A 46 -34.55 0.59 7.95
C ASP A 46 -33.59 1.05 6.82
N ALA A 47 -33.24 2.33 6.79
CA ALA A 47 -32.31 2.87 5.81
C ALA A 47 -30.87 2.36 6.05
N MET A 48 -30.44 2.28 7.31
CA MET A 48 -29.16 1.68 7.67
C MET A 48 -29.09 0.21 7.24
N SER A 49 -30.18 -0.53 7.44
CA SER A 49 -30.29 -1.92 6.99
C SER A 49 -30.17 -2.04 5.47
N ALA A 50 -30.81 -1.13 4.74
CA ALA A 50 -30.73 -1.07 3.27
C ALA A 50 -29.28 -0.81 2.79
N VAL A 51 -28.57 0.14 3.40
CA VAL A 51 -27.15 0.40 3.10
C VAL A 51 -26.29 -0.84 3.33
N ASN A 52 -26.46 -1.51 4.47
CA ASN A 52 -25.71 -2.72 4.80
C ASN A 52 -25.96 -3.86 3.83
N LEU A 53 -27.18 -4.02 3.33
CA LEU A 53 -27.50 -5.04 2.31
C LEU A 53 -26.79 -4.81 0.98
N VAL A 54 -26.50 -3.55 0.62
CA VAL A 54 -25.80 -3.21 -0.63
C VAL A 54 -24.27 -3.34 -0.51
N MET A 55 -23.70 -3.32 0.72
CA MET A 55 -22.26 -3.39 0.94
C MET A 55 -21.53 -4.54 0.24
N PRO A 56 -22.07 -5.80 0.19
CA PRO A 56 -21.41 -6.87 -0.55
C PRO A 56 -21.23 -6.58 -2.04
N VAL A 57 -22.22 -5.93 -2.67
CA VAL A 57 -22.13 -5.54 -4.10
C VAL A 57 -21.01 -4.50 -4.32
N LEU A 58 -20.93 -3.50 -3.45
CA LEU A 58 -19.86 -2.51 -3.50
C LEU A 58 -18.49 -3.12 -3.23
N SER A 59 -18.41 -4.12 -2.35
CA SER A 59 -17.17 -4.85 -2.08
C SER A 59 -16.66 -5.61 -3.31
N LEU A 60 -17.56 -6.22 -4.08
CA LEU A 60 -17.19 -6.85 -5.36
C LEU A 60 -16.63 -5.84 -6.36
N CYS A 61 -17.24 -4.65 -6.46
CA CYS A 61 -16.70 -3.58 -7.29
C CYS A 61 -15.31 -3.14 -6.81
N THR A 62 -15.10 -3.02 -5.51
CA THR A 62 -13.80 -2.62 -4.92
C THR A 62 -12.67 -3.59 -5.27
N CYS A 63 -12.97 -4.89 -5.45
CA CYS A 63 -11.97 -5.88 -5.89
C CYS A 63 -11.33 -5.54 -7.24
N ILE A 64 -12.06 -4.89 -8.14
CA ILE A 64 -11.53 -4.38 -9.41
C ILE A 64 -10.54 -3.23 -9.16
N GLY A 65 -10.84 -2.37 -8.19
CA GLY A 65 -9.92 -1.34 -7.72
C GLY A 65 -8.61 -1.94 -7.18
N TYR A 66 -8.67 -3.00 -6.38
CA TYR A 66 -7.47 -3.73 -5.93
C TYR A 66 -6.69 -4.31 -7.11
N LEU A 67 -7.37 -4.92 -8.07
CA LEU A 67 -6.74 -5.54 -9.21
C LEU A 67 -5.92 -4.53 -10.04
N PHE A 68 -6.53 -3.42 -10.44
CA PHE A 68 -5.91 -2.43 -11.32
C PHE A 68 -5.18 -1.31 -10.55
N GLY A 69 -5.74 -0.83 -9.46
CA GLY A 69 -5.15 0.26 -8.67
C GLY A 69 -3.91 -0.19 -7.90
N MET A 70 -4.02 -1.20 -7.06
CA MET A 70 -2.87 -1.72 -6.32
C MET A 70 -1.93 -2.52 -7.22
N GLY A 71 -2.45 -3.42 -8.06
CA GLY A 71 -1.62 -4.19 -8.99
C GLY A 71 -0.82 -3.30 -9.92
N GLY A 72 -1.48 -2.29 -10.51
CA GLY A 72 -0.83 -1.31 -11.38
C GLY A 72 0.24 -0.49 -10.65
N SER A 73 -0.04 -0.04 -9.42
CA SER A 73 0.90 0.76 -8.63
C SER A 73 2.17 -0.03 -8.28
N VAL A 74 2.08 -1.33 -8.00
CA VAL A 74 3.25 -2.21 -7.76
C VAL A 74 4.09 -2.37 -9.02
N VAL A 75 3.45 -2.60 -10.19
CA VAL A 75 4.18 -2.69 -11.48
C VAL A 75 4.88 -1.37 -11.79
N ALA A 76 4.18 -0.23 -11.61
CA ALA A 76 4.75 1.09 -11.81
C ALA A 76 5.90 1.38 -10.83
N ALA A 77 5.76 1.05 -9.53
CA ALA A 77 6.82 1.21 -8.55
C ALA A 77 8.10 0.45 -8.95
N LYS A 78 7.95 -0.81 -9.39
CA LYS A 78 9.09 -1.62 -9.89
C LYS A 78 9.71 -1.02 -11.15
N ALA A 79 8.90 -0.50 -12.09
CA ALA A 79 9.37 0.18 -13.30
C ALA A 79 10.11 1.48 -12.97
N MET A 80 9.57 2.29 -12.05
CA MET A 80 10.22 3.52 -11.57
C MET A 80 11.56 3.22 -10.90
N GLY A 81 11.64 2.16 -10.09
CA GLY A 81 12.88 1.70 -9.50
C GLY A 81 13.94 1.27 -10.53
N ARG A 82 13.50 0.72 -11.67
CA ARG A 82 14.37 0.39 -12.82
C ARG A 82 14.68 1.60 -13.71
N ARG A 83 14.13 2.78 -13.38
CA ARG A 83 14.21 4.01 -14.20
C ARG A 83 13.52 3.89 -15.56
N ASP A 84 12.63 2.94 -15.72
CA ASP A 84 11.78 2.78 -16.89
C ASP A 84 10.46 3.55 -16.72
N LEU A 85 10.57 4.90 -16.79
CA LEU A 85 9.43 5.79 -16.64
C LEU A 85 8.41 5.60 -17.77
N LEU A 86 8.86 5.17 -18.94
CA LEU A 86 7.95 4.90 -20.07
C LEU A 86 7.00 3.75 -19.72
N THR A 87 7.52 2.65 -19.19
CA THR A 87 6.70 1.53 -18.72
C THR A 87 5.80 1.97 -17.56
N ALA A 88 6.30 2.75 -16.60
CA ALA A 88 5.49 3.26 -15.49
C ALA A 88 4.29 4.10 -15.98
N ASN A 89 4.51 5.01 -16.95
CA ASN A 89 3.47 5.85 -17.56
C ASN A 89 2.42 5.03 -18.32
N ARG A 90 2.86 4.02 -19.10
CA ARG A 90 1.97 3.13 -19.84
C ARG A 90 1.13 2.26 -18.91
N VAL A 91 1.71 1.73 -17.84
CA VAL A 91 0.99 0.98 -16.78
C VAL A 91 -0.04 1.87 -16.10
N PHE A 92 0.32 3.11 -15.75
CA PHE A 92 -0.60 4.08 -15.16
C PHE A 92 -1.78 4.37 -16.09
N THR A 93 -1.49 4.71 -17.35
CA THR A 93 -2.53 4.99 -18.35
C THR A 93 -3.44 3.79 -18.57
N THR A 94 -2.87 2.57 -18.65
CA THR A 94 -3.64 1.32 -18.79
C THR A 94 -4.55 1.08 -17.59
N ALA A 95 -4.04 1.28 -16.36
CA ALA A 95 -4.82 1.08 -15.15
C ALA A 95 -5.98 2.08 -15.04
N VAL A 96 -5.73 3.38 -15.31
CA VAL A 96 -6.78 4.42 -15.30
C VAL A 96 -7.81 4.17 -16.39
N ALA A 97 -7.38 3.83 -17.62
CA ALA A 97 -8.31 3.51 -18.72
C ALA A 97 -9.17 2.28 -18.39
N ALA A 98 -8.56 1.20 -17.88
CA ALA A 98 -9.27 -0.02 -17.51
C ALA A 98 -10.29 0.25 -16.40
N THR A 99 -9.92 0.93 -15.32
CA THR A 99 -10.83 1.24 -14.22
C THR A 99 -11.94 2.21 -14.64
N SER A 100 -11.66 3.14 -15.55
CA SER A 100 -12.69 4.02 -16.11
C SER A 100 -13.68 3.24 -16.98
N CYS A 101 -13.21 2.43 -17.93
CA CYS A 101 -14.08 1.66 -18.82
C CYS A 101 -14.91 0.63 -18.05
N ILE A 102 -14.28 -0.14 -17.14
CA ILE A 102 -14.96 -1.14 -16.32
C ILE A 102 -15.94 -0.46 -15.35
N GLY A 103 -15.53 0.66 -14.74
CA GLY A 103 -16.37 1.43 -13.84
C GLY A 103 -17.63 1.95 -14.52
N VAL A 104 -17.50 2.54 -15.71
CA VAL A 104 -18.66 2.98 -16.50
C VAL A 104 -19.55 1.80 -16.90
N LEU A 105 -18.95 0.70 -17.35
CA LEU A 105 -19.70 -0.51 -17.69
C LEU A 105 -20.50 -1.04 -16.49
N LEU A 106 -19.86 -1.15 -15.31
CA LEU A 106 -20.50 -1.58 -14.08
C LEU A 106 -21.60 -0.61 -13.63
N SER A 107 -21.38 0.70 -13.79
CA SER A 107 -22.41 1.70 -13.47
C SER A 107 -23.65 1.55 -14.36
N VAL A 108 -23.46 1.42 -15.67
CA VAL A 108 -24.58 1.27 -16.62
C VAL A 108 -25.29 -0.08 -16.44
N VAL A 109 -24.54 -1.18 -16.47
CA VAL A 109 -25.12 -2.53 -16.33
C VAL A 109 -25.73 -2.71 -14.94
N GLY A 110 -25.03 -2.26 -13.89
CA GLY A 110 -25.51 -2.34 -12.52
C GLY A 110 -26.79 -1.52 -12.29
N TYR A 111 -26.91 -0.33 -12.90
CA TYR A 111 -28.14 0.46 -12.85
C TYR A 111 -29.32 -0.26 -13.52
N CYS A 112 -29.10 -0.83 -14.72
CA CYS A 112 -30.12 -1.61 -15.43
C CYS A 112 -30.54 -2.89 -14.68
N LEU A 113 -29.58 -3.57 -14.02
CA LEU A 113 -29.80 -4.80 -13.27
C LEU A 113 -30.12 -4.55 -11.79
N ALA A 114 -30.20 -3.32 -11.32
CA ALA A 114 -30.43 -3.00 -9.91
C ALA A 114 -31.70 -3.65 -9.34
N PRO A 115 -32.85 -3.72 -10.03
CA PRO A 115 -34.02 -4.43 -9.50
C PRO A 115 -33.78 -5.93 -9.29
N GLN A 116 -33.09 -6.59 -10.25
CA GLN A 116 -32.75 -8.02 -10.15
C GLN A 116 -31.74 -8.27 -9.03
N ILE A 117 -30.71 -7.44 -8.94
CA ILE A 117 -29.71 -7.54 -7.85
C ILE A 117 -30.39 -7.34 -6.50
N THR A 118 -31.27 -6.32 -6.38
CA THR A 118 -32.00 -6.06 -5.13
C THR A 118 -32.92 -7.22 -4.75
N SER A 119 -33.61 -7.86 -5.71
CA SER A 119 -34.50 -9.00 -5.42
C SER A 119 -33.75 -10.24 -4.93
N VAL A 120 -32.45 -10.39 -5.27
CA VAL A 120 -31.58 -11.47 -4.75
C VAL A 120 -31.13 -11.16 -3.32
N ILE A 121 -30.89 -9.89 -2.99
CA ILE A 121 -30.35 -9.47 -1.69
C ILE A 121 -31.45 -9.30 -0.65
N CYS A 122 -32.64 -8.83 -1.08
CA CYS A 122 -33.75 -8.49 -0.21
C CYS A 122 -35.07 -9.02 -0.82
N PRO A 123 -35.93 -9.71 -0.06
CA PRO A 123 -37.23 -10.10 -0.53
C PRO A 123 -38.07 -8.90 -1.03
N VAL A 124 -38.74 -9.09 -2.16
CA VAL A 124 -39.51 -8.00 -2.82
C VAL A 124 -40.63 -7.46 -1.92
N ASP A 125 -41.23 -8.33 -1.12
CA ASP A 125 -42.29 -7.97 -0.17
C ASP A 125 -41.79 -7.31 1.12
N SER A 126 -40.47 -7.14 1.26
CA SER A 126 -39.87 -6.53 2.44
C SER A 126 -40.07 -5.02 2.42
N ARG A 127 -40.39 -4.45 3.57
CA ARG A 127 -40.46 -2.98 3.79
C ARG A 127 -39.16 -2.24 3.41
N ILE A 128 -38.02 -2.95 3.47
CA ILE A 128 -36.70 -2.39 3.19
C ILE A 128 -36.38 -2.39 1.68
N TYR A 129 -37.08 -3.20 0.88
CA TYR A 129 -36.80 -3.35 -0.56
C TYR A 129 -36.76 -2.02 -1.34
N PRO A 130 -37.76 -1.09 -1.23
CA PRO A 130 -37.71 0.16 -1.98
C PRO A 130 -36.55 1.07 -1.58
N LEU A 131 -36.13 1.04 -0.31
CA LEU A 131 -34.97 1.78 0.18
C LEU A 131 -33.68 1.19 -0.37
N THR A 132 -33.54 -0.13 -0.35
CA THR A 132 -32.38 -0.85 -0.89
C THR A 132 -32.23 -0.62 -2.39
N LEU A 133 -33.34 -0.67 -3.14
CA LEU A 133 -33.33 -0.40 -4.59
C LEU A 133 -32.92 1.03 -4.88
N SER A 134 -33.53 2.02 -4.22
CA SER A 134 -33.21 3.44 -4.40
C SER A 134 -31.76 3.75 -4.08
N PHE A 135 -31.23 3.18 -2.99
CA PHE A 135 -29.82 3.35 -2.63
C PHE A 135 -28.88 2.69 -3.66
N LEU A 136 -29.15 1.44 -4.04
CA LEU A 136 -28.34 0.71 -5.03
C LEU A 136 -28.34 1.40 -6.38
N GLN A 137 -29.48 1.80 -6.90
CA GLN A 137 -29.58 2.51 -8.19
C GLN A 137 -28.77 3.81 -8.20
N THR A 138 -28.77 4.52 -7.08
CA THR A 138 -28.01 5.77 -6.98
C THR A 138 -26.52 5.50 -6.82
N ILE A 139 -26.11 4.70 -5.84
CA ILE A 139 -24.70 4.52 -5.52
C ILE A 139 -23.90 3.83 -6.63
N ILE A 140 -24.57 2.94 -7.41
CA ILE A 140 -23.89 2.21 -8.50
C ILE A 140 -23.41 3.16 -9.62
N LEU A 141 -24.04 4.31 -9.80
CA LEU A 141 -23.59 5.35 -10.73
C LEU A 141 -22.24 5.95 -10.32
N GLY A 142 -21.94 5.92 -9.02
CA GLY A 142 -20.68 6.41 -8.46
C GLY A 142 -19.51 5.43 -8.55
N VAL A 143 -19.74 4.17 -8.92
CA VAL A 143 -18.71 3.13 -8.95
C VAL A 143 -17.54 3.51 -9.87
N ALA A 144 -17.81 4.12 -11.02
CA ALA A 144 -16.75 4.60 -11.92
C ALA A 144 -15.79 5.58 -11.22
N PHE A 145 -16.32 6.56 -10.48
CA PHE A 145 -15.51 7.54 -9.74
C PHE A 145 -14.78 6.90 -8.55
N SER A 146 -15.41 5.95 -7.87
CA SER A 146 -14.79 5.18 -6.79
C SER A 146 -13.57 4.40 -7.28
N LEU A 147 -13.68 3.65 -8.38
CA LEU A 147 -12.61 2.84 -8.95
C LEU A 147 -11.45 3.70 -9.47
N VAL A 148 -11.76 4.77 -10.20
CA VAL A 148 -10.75 5.73 -10.68
C VAL A 148 -10.07 6.43 -9.51
N GLY A 149 -10.84 6.88 -8.51
CA GLY A 149 -10.31 7.52 -7.31
C GLY A 149 -9.37 6.61 -6.54
N PHE A 150 -9.75 5.35 -6.32
CA PHE A 150 -8.89 4.35 -5.68
C PHE A 150 -7.60 4.11 -6.47
N THR A 151 -7.69 4.01 -7.80
CA THR A 151 -6.53 3.84 -8.68
C THR A 151 -5.60 5.04 -8.57
N LEU A 152 -6.11 6.26 -8.74
CA LEU A 152 -5.31 7.49 -8.63
C LEU A 152 -4.63 7.61 -7.26
N GLN A 153 -5.34 7.32 -6.15
CA GLN A 153 -4.76 7.35 -4.80
C GLN A 153 -3.53 6.44 -4.68
N ASN A 154 -3.60 5.21 -5.21
CA ASN A 154 -2.48 4.27 -5.15
C ASN A 154 -1.29 4.74 -5.99
N PHE A 155 -1.53 5.25 -7.21
CA PHE A 155 -0.45 5.77 -8.05
C PHE A 155 0.17 7.06 -7.50
N VAL A 156 -0.61 7.99 -6.96
CA VAL A 156 -0.10 9.21 -6.32
C VAL A 156 0.73 8.89 -5.07
N LYS A 157 0.34 7.89 -4.26
CA LYS A 157 1.17 7.39 -3.16
C LYS A 157 2.50 6.82 -3.67
N THR A 158 2.46 6.06 -4.74
CA THR A 158 3.64 5.43 -5.35
C THR A 158 4.57 6.45 -5.99
N ASP A 159 4.02 7.53 -6.56
CA ASP A 159 4.80 8.68 -7.07
C ASP A 159 5.28 9.64 -5.95
N GLY A 160 5.33 9.15 -4.72
CA GLY A 160 5.97 9.82 -3.60
C GLY A 160 5.14 10.89 -2.88
N ASN A 161 3.82 10.98 -3.14
CA ASN A 161 2.97 12.00 -2.52
C ASN A 161 1.82 11.44 -1.66
N PRO A 162 2.08 10.65 -0.62
CA PRO A 162 1.05 10.11 0.26
C PRO A 162 0.28 11.19 1.02
N ARG A 163 0.91 12.35 1.29
CA ARG A 163 0.26 13.48 2.00
C ARG A 163 -0.92 14.03 1.22
N LEU A 164 -0.80 14.18 -0.10
CA LEU A 164 -1.91 14.65 -0.95
C LEU A 164 -3.08 13.66 -0.94
N VAL A 165 -2.78 12.36 -0.94
CA VAL A 165 -3.83 11.33 -0.83
C VAL A 165 -4.55 11.41 0.52
N THR A 166 -3.80 11.65 1.61
CA THR A 166 -4.41 11.87 2.93
C THR A 166 -5.34 13.08 2.92
N MET A 167 -4.91 14.19 2.33
CA MET A 167 -5.77 15.37 2.16
C MET A 167 -7.02 15.04 1.32
N ALA A 168 -6.88 14.28 0.23
CA ALA A 168 -8.00 13.87 -0.61
C ALA A 168 -9.04 13.05 0.18
N VAL A 169 -8.57 12.07 0.97
CA VAL A 169 -9.43 11.24 1.82
C VAL A 169 -10.09 12.08 2.92
N MET A 170 -9.35 12.93 3.62
CA MET A 170 -9.92 13.78 4.69
C MET A 170 -10.96 14.76 4.15
N MET A 171 -10.67 15.41 3.01
CA MET A 171 -11.62 16.33 2.38
C MET A 171 -12.87 15.59 1.90
N SER A 172 -12.71 14.43 1.26
CA SER A 172 -13.85 13.63 0.81
C SER A 172 -14.71 13.16 1.99
N THR A 173 -14.10 12.74 3.11
CA THR A 173 -14.80 12.35 4.33
C THR A 173 -15.59 13.51 4.93
N LEU A 174 -14.95 14.68 5.08
CA LEU A 174 -15.61 15.85 5.63
C LEU A 174 -16.79 16.30 4.77
N LEU A 175 -16.59 16.36 3.44
CA LEU A 175 -17.62 16.77 2.51
C LEU A 175 -18.74 15.73 2.39
N ASN A 176 -18.43 14.43 2.49
CA ASN A 176 -19.46 13.40 2.56
C ASN A 176 -20.41 13.64 3.73
N PHE A 177 -19.89 13.85 4.94
CA PHE A 177 -20.68 14.18 6.12
C PHE A 177 -21.54 15.44 5.94
N VAL A 178 -20.96 16.51 5.38
CA VAL A 178 -21.70 17.76 5.13
C VAL A 178 -22.81 17.54 4.11
N PHE A 179 -22.51 16.87 3.00
CA PHE A 179 -23.48 16.61 1.94
C PHE A 179 -24.57 15.61 2.35
N ASP A 180 -24.29 14.66 3.22
CA ASP A 180 -25.33 13.81 3.82
C ASP A 180 -26.38 14.65 4.51
N ILE A 181 -25.97 15.59 5.37
CA ILE A 181 -26.90 16.49 6.05
C ILE A 181 -27.66 17.36 5.05
N VAL A 182 -26.98 17.93 4.06
CA VAL A 182 -27.57 18.82 3.06
C VAL A 182 -28.59 18.07 2.19
N PHE A 183 -28.23 16.91 1.63
CA PHE A 183 -29.10 16.19 0.70
C PHE A 183 -30.25 15.48 1.42
N ILE A 184 -30.02 14.95 2.63
CA ILE A 184 -31.07 14.26 3.38
C ILE A 184 -32.00 15.27 4.03
N LYS A 185 -31.47 16.28 4.75
CA LYS A 185 -32.26 17.18 5.59
C LYS A 185 -32.75 18.42 4.86
N LEU A 186 -31.91 19.03 3.99
CA LEU A 186 -32.28 20.27 3.29
C LEU A 186 -33.04 20.00 1.97
N PHE A 187 -32.53 19.05 1.17
CA PHE A 187 -33.17 18.68 -0.11
C PHE A 187 -34.18 17.53 0.01
N HIS A 188 -34.37 16.94 1.17
CA HIS A 188 -35.31 15.86 1.45
C HIS A 188 -35.19 14.64 0.50
N MET A 189 -33.97 14.35 0.03
CA MET A 189 -33.74 13.28 -0.95
C MET A 189 -33.78 11.85 -0.33
N GLY A 190 -33.99 11.74 0.99
CA GLY A 190 -34.02 10.45 1.67
C GLY A 190 -32.71 9.67 1.52
N ILE A 191 -32.79 8.34 1.37
CA ILE A 191 -31.62 7.46 1.27
C ILE A 191 -30.79 7.70 0.00
N ALA A 192 -31.44 8.13 -1.11
CA ALA A 192 -30.73 8.51 -2.32
C ALA A 192 -29.81 9.73 -2.09
N GLY A 193 -30.14 10.60 -1.14
CA GLY A 193 -29.31 11.75 -0.74
C GLY A 193 -27.96 11.30 -0.19
N SER A 194 -27.91 10.30 0.69
CA SER A 194 -26.66 9.72 1.20
C SER A 194 -25.83 9.09 0.07
N ALA A 195 -26.46 8.36 -0.86
CA ALA A 195 -25.75 7.84 -2.02
C ALA A 195 -25.13 8.95 -2.88
N TRP A 196 -25.84 10.05 -3.13
CA TRP A 196 -25.31 11.22 -3.84
C TRP A 196 -24.18 11.92 -3.08
N ALA A 197 -24.26 12.05 -1.76
CA ALA A 197 -23.19 12.59 -0.93
C ALA A 197 -21.90 11.77 -1.08
N THR A 198 -22.02 10.45 -1.08
CA THR A 198 -20.89 9.53 -1.32
C THR A 198 -20.32 9.69 -2.74
N ILE A 199 -21.15 9.83 -3.77
CA ILE A 199 -20.67 10.04 -5.16
C ILE A 199 -19.90 11.36 -5.27
N VAL A 200 -20.43 12.45 -4.71
CA VAL A 200 -19.76 13.75 -4.73
C VAL A 200 -18.43 13.69 -3.97
N SER A 201 -18.37 12.98 -2.85
CA SER A 201 -17.13 12.79 -2.11
C SER A 201 -16.07 12.02 -2.91
N TYR A 202 -16.46 11.02 -3.72
CA TYR A 202 -15.54 10.35 -4.65
C TYR A 202 -15.01 11.31 -5.72
N LEU A 203 -15.86 12.17 -6.28
CA LEU A 203 -15.43 13.21 -7.23
C LEU A 203 -14.44 14.19 -6.62
N VAL A 204 -14.63 14.58 -5.36
CA VAL A 204 -13.69 15.42 -4.62
C VAL A 204 -12.35 14.71 -4.46
N ALA A 205 -12.35 13.44 -4.03
CA ALA A 205 -11.13 12.66 -3.88
C ALA A 205 -10.35 12.56 -5.20
N VAL A 206 -11.05 12.27 -6.32
CA VAL A 206 -10.46 12.26 -7.67
C VAL A 206 -9.86 13.63 -8.01
N SER A 207 -10.62 14.72 -7.81
CA SER A 207 -10.20 16.08 -8.15
C SER A 207 -8.94 16.51 -7.38
N VAL A 208 -8.87 16.19 -6.08
CA VAL A 208 -7.69 16.48 -5.25
C VAL A 208 -6.50 15.64 -5.71
N CYS A 209 -6.67 14.35 -6.02
CA CYS A 209 -5.59 13.52 -6.55
C CYS A 209 -5.07 14.04 -7.91
N LEU A 210 -5.93 14.60 -8.77
CA LEU A 210 -5.51 15.19 -10.04
C LEU A 210 -4.63 16.44 -9.87
N LEU A 211 -4.67 17.12 -8.72
CA LEU A 211 -3.75 18.23 -8.42
C LEU A 211 -2.29 17.77 -8.33
N HIS A 212 -2.04 16.46 -8.12
CA HIS A 212 -0.68 15.91 -8.17
C HIS A 212 0.02 16.20 -9.50
N PHE A 213 -0.69 16.08 -10.61
CA PHE A 213 -0.16 16.26 -11.96
C PHE A 213 0.12 17.72 -12.34
N ARG A 214 -0.24 18.69 -11.47
CA ARG A 214 0.14 20.10 -11.62
C ARG A 214 1.47 20.43 -10.96
N ARG A 215 2.06 19.49 -10.20
CA ARG A 215 3.35 19.72 -9.53
C ARG A 215 4.51 19.56 -10.52
N PRO A 216 5.59 20.36 -10.39
CA PRO A 216 6.72 20.29 -11.33
C PRO A 216 7.56 19.01 -11.21
N HIS A 217 7.43 18.25 -10.11
CA HIS A 217 8.30 17.11 -9.79
C HIS A 217 7.55 15.75 -9.76
N HIS A 218 6.42 15.62 -10.45
CA HIS A 218 5.78 14.32 -10.61
C HIS A 218 6.49 13.48 -11.68
N SER A 219 6.60 12.17 -11.45
CA SER A 219 7.31 11.26 -12.35
C SER A 219 6.37 10.54 -13.33
N ILE A 220 5.10 10.41 -12.95
CA ILE A 220 4.09 9.64 -13.71
C ILE A 220 3.21 10.58 -14.53
N HIS A 221 3.05 10.28 -15.82
CA HIS A 221 2.19 11.00 -16.76
C HIS A 221 1.25 10.06 -17.49
N LEU A 222 0.13 10.60 -18.01
CA LEU A 222 -0.71 9.86 -18.95
C LEU A 222 -0.04 9.81 -20.32
N ASP A 223 0.27 8.61 -20.80
CA ASP A 223 0.81 8.36 -22.13
C ASP A 223 -0.23 7.61 -22.97
N TRP A 224 -0.91 8.32 -23.86
CA TRP A 224 -1.91 7.75 -24.75
C TRP A 224 -1.33 7.27 -26.08
N SER A 225 -0.05 7.54 -26.37
CA SER A 225 0.59 7.28 -27.66
C SER A 225 0.63 5.79 -27.99
N PHE A 226 0.76 4.91 -26.97
CA PHE A 226 0.87 3.47 -27.14
C PHE A 226 -0.46 2.74 -27.36
N LEU A 227 -1.61 3.39 -27.15
CA LEU A 227 -2.92 2.77 -27.34
C LEU A 227 -3.19 2.33 -28.79
N LYS A 228 -2.39 2.81 -29.73
CA LYS A 228 -2.44 2.37 -31.14
C LYS A 228 -1.89 0.95 -31.35
N GLY A 229 -1.16 0.38 -30.38
CA GLY A 229 -0.56 -0.96 -30.44
C GLY A 229 -1.29 -2.00 -29.60
N LYS A 230 -2.22 -2.78 -30.16
CA LYS A 230 -3.07 -3.75 -29.42
C LYS A 230 -2.28 -4.76 -28.56
N PHE A 231 -1.15 -5.29 -29.03
CA PHE A 231 -0.31 -6.25 -28.30
C PHE A 231 0.37 -5.65 -27.05
N SER A 232 0.73 -4.38 -27.11
CA SER A 232 1.39 -3.70 -25.98
C SER A 232 0.44 -3.52 -24.80
N ILE A 233 -0.82 -3.17 -25.05
CA ILE A 233 -1.86 -2.95 -24.01
C ILE A 233 -2.13 -4.25 -23.25
N LEU A 234 -2.29 -5.38 -23.97
CA LEU A 234 -2.58 -6.68 -23.36
C LEU A 234 -1.47 -7.12 -22.40
N ASN A 235 -0.20 -6.91 -22.76
CA ASN A 235 0.93 -7.25 -21.91
C ASN A 235 0.95 -6.43 -20.62
N TYR A 236 0.64 -5.12 -20.67
CA TYR A 236 0.55 -4.30 -19.47
C TYR A 236 -0.64 -4.71 -18.61
N GLN A 237 -1.82 -4.95 -19.21
CA GLN A 237 -2.99 -5.45 -18.47
C GLN A 237 -2.69 -6.78 -17.76
N LEU A 238 -2.06 -7.73 -18.46
CA LEU A 238 -1.70 -9.02 -17.88
C LEU A 238 -0.71 -8.89 -16.73
N SER A 239 0.25 -7.97 -16.85
CA SER A 239 1.21 -7.68 -15.77
C SER A 239 0.53 -7.06 -14.55
N ILE A 240 -0.40 -6.12 -14.76
CA ILE A 240 -1.21 -5.49 -13.70
C ILE A 240 -2.07 -6.54 -13.01
N VAL A 241 -2.79 -7.37 -13.78
CA VAL A 241 -3.65 -8.42 -13.24
C VAL A 241 -2.86 -9.44 -12.42
N LYS A 242 -1.69 -9.87 -12.90
CA LYS A 242 -0.80 -10.80 -12.17
C LYS A 242 -0.35 -10.25 -10.81
N GLU A 243 -0.05 -8.96 -10.72
CA GLU A 243 0.35 -8.34 -9.44
C GLU A 243 -0.84 -7.98 -8.56
N GLY A 244 -1.99 -7.63 -9.14
CA GLY A 244 -3.21 -7.26 -8.38
C GLY A 244 -4.03 -8.46 -7.89
N PHE A 245 -3.89 -9.63 -8.54
CA PHE A 245 -4.69 -10.82 -8.25
C PHE A 245 -4.64 -11.27 -6.78
N PRO A 246 -3.47 -11.32 -6.10
CA PRO A 246 -3.41 -11.71 -4.69
C PRO A 246 -4.24 -10.79 -3.78
N MET A 247 -4.31 -9.49 -4.10
CA MET A 247 -5.09 -8.52 -3.33
C MET A 247 -6.58 -8.62 -3.62
N CYS A 248 -6.94 -8.78 -4.89
CA CYS A 248 -8.32 -9.00 -5.32
C CYS A 248 -8.92 -10.23 -4.64
N ILE A 249 -8.23 -11.38 -4.69
CA ILE A 249 -8.71 -12.61 -4.08
C ILE A 249 -8.79 -12.52 -2.55
N ASN A 250 -7.85 -11.82 -1.92
CA ASN A 250 -7.90 -11.59 -0.48
C ASN A 250 -9.13 -10.77 -0.07
N GLY A 251 -9.47 -9.73 -0.83
CA GLY A 251 -10.67 -8.91 -0.58
C GLY A 251 -11.97 -9.71 -0.74
N LEU A 252 -12.08 -10.50 -1.81
CA LEU A 252 -13.24 -11.38 -2.04
C LEU A 252 -13.41 -12.41 -0.94
N LEU A 253 -12.34 -13.11 -0.61
CA LEU A 253 -12.38 -14.17 0.41
C LEU A 253 -12.66 -13.61 1.80
N LEU A 254 -12.20 -12.41 2.13
CA LEU A 254 -12.48 -11.78 3.42
C LEU A 254 -13.99 -11.60 3.63
N GLY A 255 -14.70 -11.10 2.61
CA GLY A 255 -16.16 -10.97 2.67
C GLY A 255 -16.87 -12.33 2.87
N LEU A 256 -16.45 -13.36 2.13
CA LEU A 256 -16.99 -14.72 2.28
C LEU A 256 -16.68 -15.31 3.67
N CYS A 257 -15.50 -15.05 4.22
CA CYS A 257 -15.12 -15.52 5.54
C CYS A 257 -15.94 -14.85 6.65
N ILE A 258 -16.20 -13.54 6.56
CA ILE A 258 -17.08 -12.85 7.51
C ILE A 258 -18.48 -13.48 7.50
N TYR A 259 -19.02 -13.79 6.31
CA TYR A 259 -20.29 -14.52 6.20
C TYR A 259 -20.22 -15.89 6.87
N GLY A 260 -19.13 -16.64 6.62
CA GLY A 260 -18.90 -17.96 7.25
C GLY A 260 -18.81 -17.86 8.78
N PHE A 261 -18.10 -16.86 9.31
CA PHE A 261 -18.01 -16.63 10.76
C PHE A 261 -19.36 -16.27 11.35
N ASN A 262 -20.14 -15.40 10.71
CA ASN A 262 -21.50 -15.06 11.15
C ASN A 262 -22.36 -16.33 11.27
N SER A 263 -22.30 -17.22 10.28
CA SER A 263 -23.05 -18.46 10.29
C SER A 263 -22.59 -19.40 11.42
N ILE A 264 -21.28 -19.61 11.59
CA ILE A 264 -20.73 -20.50 12.63
C ILE A 264 -21.08 -19.97 14.03
N VAL A 265 -20.86 -18.67 14.28
CA VAL A 265 -21.10 -18.05 15.59
C VAL A 265 -22.59 -18.07 15.93
N LEU A 266 -23.46 -17.74 14.95
CA LEU A 266 -24.91 -17.77 15.16
C LEU A 266 -25.42 -19.16 15.53
N HIS A 267 -24.91 -20.22 14.88
CA HIS A 267 -25.30 -21.59 15.19
C HIS A 267 -24.73 -22.09 16.53
N ALA A 268 -23.52 -21.64 16.91
CA ALA A 268 -22.85 -22.11 18.12
C ALA A 268 -23.32 -21.40 19.40
N GLN A 269 -23.49 -20.07 19.35
CA GLN A 269 -23.75 -19.23 20.54
C GLN A 269 -24.96 -18.30 20.40
N GLY A 270 -25.71 -18.39 19.26
CA GLY A 270 -26.91 -17.57 19.06
C GLY A 270 -26.66 -16.06 18.99
N ALA A 271 -27.64 -15.28 19.47
CA ALA A 271 -27.59 -13.82 19.41
C ALA A 271 -26.47 -13.21 20.29
N ASP A 272 -26.19 -13.83 21.44
CA ASP A 272 -25.16 -13.37 22.38
C ASP A 272 -23.77 -13.53 21.75
N GLY A 273 -23.50 -14.67 21.11
CA GLY A 273 -22.26 -14.89 20.35
C GLY A 273 -22.11 -13.91 19.19
N MET A 274 -23.20 -13.59 18.48
CA MET A 274 -23.15 -12.60 17.40
C MET A 274 -22.79 -11.19 17.89
N TYR A 275 -23.24 -10.81 19.08
CA TYR A 275 -22.82 -9.55 19.68
C TYR A 275 -21.32 -9.56 20.00
N ILE A 276 -20.82 -10.62 20.64
CA ILE A 276 -19.38 -10.79 20.95
C ILE A 276 -18.57 -10.74 19.64
N TRP A 277 -19.00 -11.44 18.60
CA TRP A 277 -18.36 -11.41 17.29
C TRP A 277 -18.30 -10.00 16.69
N SER A 278 -19.39 -9.23 16.80
CA SER A 278 -19.43 -7.85 16.30
C SER A 278 -18.33 -6.98 16.93
N VAL A 279 -18.10 -7.12 18.24
CA VAL A 279 -17.06 -6.38 18.94
C VAL A 279 -15.65 -6.86 18.54
N CYS A 280 -15.45 -8.18 18.42
CA CYS A 280 -14.20 -8.76 17.92
C CYS A 280 -13.90 -8.33 16.48
N LEU A 281 -14.92 -8.23 15.64
CA LEU A 281 -14.79 -7.74 14.26
C LEU A 281 -14.32 -6.29 14.22
N GLN A 282 -14.78 -5.42 15.13
CA GLN A 282 -14.27 -4.04 15.22
C GLN A 282 -12.77 -4.01 15.58
N LEU A 283 -12.33 -4.86 16.50
CA LEU A 283 -10.92 -5.01 16.83
C LEU A 283 -10.11 -5.47 15.61
N PHE A 284 -10.65 -6.40 14.83
CA PHE A 284 -10.05 -6.86 13.58
C PHE A 284 -9.95 -5.74 12.54
N LEU A 285 -10.99 -4.92 12.38
CA LEU A 285 -10.98 -3.78 11.44
C LEU A 285 -9.95 -2.71 11.84
N ILE A 286 -9.77 -2.45 13.13
CA ILE A 286 -8.69 -1.57 13.63
C ILE A 286 -7.32 -2.16 13.26
N THR A 287 -7.14 -3.47 13.40
CA THR A 287 -5.91 -4.15 13.00
C THR A 287 -5.64 -4.02 11.49
N GLN A 288 -6.67 -4.20 10.66
CA GLN A 288 -6.57 -4.01 9.21
C GLN A 288 -6.17 -2.57 8.84
N MET A 289 -6.71 -1.58 9.56
CA MET A 289 -6.35 -0.18 9.37
C MET A 289 -4.85 0.07 9.64
N VAL A 290 -4.30 -0.47 10.72
CA VAL A 290 -2.87 -0.40 11.05
C VAL A 290 -2.04 -1.07 9.94
N MET A 291 -2.48 -2.24 9.47
CA MET A 291 -1.79 -2.96 8.40
C MET A 291 -1.82 -2.20 7.07
N VAL A 292 -2.94 -1.61 6.68
CA VAL A 292 -3.04 -0.80 5.45
C VAL A 292 -2.21 0.48 5.57
N GLY A 293 -2.23 1.14 6.73
CA GLY A 293 -1.49 2.37 6.97
C GLY A 293 0.03 2.17 6.93
N ILE A 294 0.55 1.18 7.64
CA ILE A 294 2.00 0.92 7.74
C ILE A 294 2.46 -0.03 6.63
N GLY A 295 1.79 -1.18 6.49
CA GLY A 295 2.16 -2.23 5.53
C GLY A 295 2.00 -1.83 4.06
N GLY A 296 1.13 -0.84 3.77
CA GLY A 296 0.98 -0.26 2.43
C GLY A 296 2.28 0.32 1.86
N SER A 297 3.23 0.72 2.72
CA SER A 297 4.56 1.17 2.31
C SER A 297 5.38 0.08 1.60
N LEU A 298 5.13 -1.20 1.91
CA LEU A 298 5.80 -2.31 1.23
C LEU A 298 5.46 -2.34 -0.26
N PHE A 299 4.22 -2.05 -0.65
CA PHE A 299 3.84 -2.00 -2.07
C PHE A 299 4.53 -0.85 -2.81
N SER A 300 4.49 0.35 -2.27
CA SER A 300 5.01 1.56 -2.91
C SER A 300 6.54 1.66 -2.79
N ILE A 301 7.08 1.78 -1.58
CA ILE A 301 8.52 1.93 -1.34
C ILE A 301 9.24 0.60 -1.60
N GLY A 302 8.68 -0.53 -1.14
CA GLY A 302 9.26 -1.85 -1.38
C GLY A 302 9.30 -2.23 -2.85
N GLY A 303 8.25 -1.88 -3.62
CA GLY A 303 8.23 -2.04 -5.08
C GLY A 303 9.33 -1.24 -5.78
N LEU A 304 9.55 0.02 -5.35
CA LEU A 304 10.63 0.89 -5.83
C LEU A 304 12.01 0.27 -5.55
N LEU A 305 12.27 -0.11 -4.29
CA LEU A 305 13.55 -0.73 -3.88
C LEU A 305 13.81 -2.05 -4.62
N ALA A 306 12.78 -2.87 -4.82
CA ALA A 306 12.91 -4.09 -5.63
C ALA A 306 13.20 -3.79 -7.10
N GLY A 307 12.64 -2.73 -7.65
CA GLY A 307 12.95 -2.22 -8.99
C GLY A 307 14.40 -1.76 -9.12
N GLU A 308 14.89 -1.02 -8.13
CA GLU A 308 16.28 -0.58 -8.01
C GLU A 308 17.26 -1.74 -7.74
N ARG A 309 16.73 -2.95 -7.48
CA ARG A 309 17.48 -4.13 -7.02
C ARG A 309 18.23 -3.88 -5.70
N ASP A 310 17.72 -2.96 -4.89
CA ASP A 310 18.22 -2.66 -3.57
C ASP A 310 17.61 -3.62 -2.54
N MET A 311 18.12 -4.85 -2.52
CA MET A 311 17.59 -5.91 -1.67
C MET A 311 17.87 -5.67 -0.19
N LEU A 312 19.01 -5.01 0.13
CA LEU A 312 19.33 -4.63 1.50
C LEU A 312 18.36 -3.55 2.01
N GLY A 313 18.05 -2.53 1.20
CA GLY A 313 17.04 -1.53 1.53
C GLY A 313 15.65 -2.13 1.71
N LEU A 314 15.27 -3.11 0.88
CA LEU A 314 14.02 -3.85 1.03
C LEU A 314 13.97 -4.64 2.35
N ALA A 315 15.06 -5.28 2.74
CA ALA A 315 15.17 -6.00 4.02
C ALA A 315 15.07 -5.03 5.22
N ILE A 316 15.74 -3.88 5.15
CA ILE A 316 15.65 -2.81 6.15
C ILE A 316 14.21 -2.29 6.26
N LEU A 317 13.57 -2.00 5.13
CA LEU A 317 12.17 -1.55 5.07
C LEU A 317 11.25 -2.57 5.74
N PHE A 318 11.33 -3.85 5.34
CA PHE A 318 10.50 -4.90 5.92
C PHE A 318 10.69 -5.01 7.43
N ARG A 319 11.95 -5.07 7.91
CA ARG A 319 12.26 -5.12 9.34
C ARG A 319 11.63 -3.95 10.10
N ARG A 320 11.72 -2.71 9.57
CA ARG A 320 11.14 -1.52 10.20
C ARG A 320 9.62 -1.56 10.20
N VAL A 321 8.99 -1.94 9.08
CA VAL A 321 7.54 -2.11 8.96
C VAL A 321 7.05 -3.13 10.00
N MET A 322 7.72 -4.27 10.12
CA MET A 322 7.35 -5.31 11.10
C MET A 322 7.48 -4.81 12.54
N ILE A 323 8.57 -4.11 12.88
CA ILE A 323 8.74 -3.53 14.21
C ILE A 323 7.59 -2.57 14.53
N TYR A 324 7.23 -1.66 13.62
CA TYR A 324 6.16 -0.70 13.88
C TYR A 324 4.78 -1.38 13.97
N ILE A 325 4.45 -2.29 13.06
CA ILE A 325 3.16 -3.02 13.11
C ILE A 325 3.07 -3.83 14.40
N CYS A 326 4.07 -4.65 14.70
CA CYS A 326 4.06 -5.51 15.91
C CYS A 326 4.02 -4.67 17.18
N SER A 327 4.74 -3.52 17.25
CA SER A 327 4.70 -2.63 18.41
C SER A 327 3.31 -2.02 18.63
N VAL A 328 2.68 -1.51 17.56
CA VAL A 328 1.33 -0.93 17.65
C VAL A 328 0.30 -1.99 18.03
N LEU A 329 0.37 -3.17 17.40
CA LEU A 329 -0.57 -4.26 17.70
C LEU A 329 -0.34 -4.87 19.07
N LEU A 330 0.92 -4.91 19.56
CA LEU A 330 1.22 -5.33 20.92
C LEU A 330 0.59 -4.39 21.95
N VAL A 331 0.73 -3.07 21.74
CA VAL A 331 0.09 -2.07 22.61
C VAL A 331 -1.43 -2.22 22.56
N LEU A 332 -2.02 -2.38 21.38
CA LEU A 332 -3.47 -2.61 21.24
C LEU A 332 -3.91 -3.90 21.95
N MET A 333 -3.18 -4.99 21.78
CA MET A 333 -3.43 -6.27 22.45
C MET A 333 -3.37 -6.11 23.98
N LEU A 334 -2.35 -5.42 24.51
CA LEU A 334 -2.20 -5.18 25.94
C LEU A 334 -3.35 -4.30 26.49
N ILE A 335 -3.76 -3.26 25.77
CA ILE A 335 -4.92 -2.43 26.17
C ILE A 335 -6.18 -3.30 26.26
N VAL A 336 -6.45 -4.14 25.25
CA VAL A 336 -7.61 -5.03 25.23
C VAL A 336 -7.55 -6.05 26.36
N MET A 337 -6.37 -6.60 26.68
CA MET A 337 -6.19 -7.59 27.75
C MET A 337 -6.33 -6.98 29.16
N VAL A 338 -5.84 -5.75 29.36
CA VAL A 338 -5.88 -5.09 30.68
C VAL A 338 -7.25 -4.45 30.94
N MET A 339 -7.91 -3.95 29.89
CA MET A 339 -9.17 -3.21 30.00
C MET A 339 -10.23 -3.72 29.01
N PRO A 340 -10.57 -5.03 29.00
CA PRO A 340 -11.54 -5.58 28.05
C PRO A 340 -12.92 -4.97 28.21
N GLU A 341 -13.34 -4.69 29.46
CA GLU A 341 -14.62 -4.03 29.76
C GLU A 341 -14.73 -2.63 29.17
N ALA A 342 -13.65 -1.84 29.22
CA ALA A 342 -13.64 -0.50 28.65
C ALA A 342 -13.82 -0.55 27.13
N PHE A 343 -13.16 -1.51 26.48
CA PHE A 343 -13.31 -1.75 25.04
C PHE A 343 -14.75 -2.22 24.71
N GLY A 344 -15.31 -3.15 25.49
CA GLY A 344 -16.70 -3.58 25.35
C GLY A 344 -17.70 -2.45 25.53
N LYS A 345 -17.54 -1.61 26.55
CA LYS A 345 -18.41 -0.45 26.81
C LYS A 345 -18.41 0.57 25.68
N LEU A 346 -17.27 0.74 24.98
CA LEU A 346 -17.16 1.60 23.80
C LEU A 346 -18.13 1.18 22.69
N PHE A 347 -18.44 -0.13 22.61
CA PHE A 347 -19.35 -0.71 21.62
C PHE A 347 -20.72 -1.13 22.18
N GLY A 348 -21.11 -0.59 23.35
CA GLY A 348 -22.49 -0.71 23.86
C GLY A 348 -22.74 -1.90 24.81
N SER A 349 -21.71 -2.49 25.44
CA SER A 349 -21.84 -3.66 26.33
C SER A 349 -22.60 -3.40 27.64
N SER A 350 -22.95 -2.16 27.97
CA SER A 350 -23.57 -1.80 29.24
C SER A 350 -25.01 -2.32 29.45
N ALA A 351 -25.63 -2.93 28.44
CA ALA A 351 -27.02 -3.37 28.46
C ALA A 351 -27.23 -4.91 28.45
N ILE A 352 -26.16 -5.72 28.40
CA ILE A 352 -26.27 -7.14 28.10
C ILE A 352 -25.50 -7.98 29.14
N ASN A 353 -26.11 -9.05 29.66
CA ASN A 353 -25.54 -9.97 30.66
C ASN A 353 -24.37 -10.86 30.18
N VAL A 354 -23.62 -10.45 29.14
CA VAL A 354 -22.59 -11.24 28.46
C VAL A 354 -21.15 -10.75 28.77
N GLY A 355 -21.00 -9.93 29.83
CA GLY A 355 -19.74 -9.22 30.14
C GLY A 355 -18.51 -10.12 30.27
N ASP A 356 -18.59 -11.22 31.02
CA ASP A 356 -17.45 -12.10 31.26
C ASP A 356 -17.08 -12.92 30.03
N GLN A 357 -18.06 -13.36 29.23
CA GLN A 357 -17.81 -14.06 27.98
C GLN A 357 -17.20 -13.15 26.93
N LEU A 358 -17.66 -11.90 26.83
CA LEU A 358 -17.08 -10.89 25.95
C LEU A 358 -15.63 -10.58 26.33
N ASN A 359 -15.33 -10.40 27.62
CA ASN A 359 -13.99 -10.12 28.11
C ASN A 359 -13.03 -11.26 27.75
N THR A 360 -13.44 -12.52 27.98
CA THR A 360 -12.66 -13.70 27.64
C THR A 360 -12.46 -13.79 26.13
N ALA A 361 -13.52 -13.60 25.32
CA ALA A 361 -13.44 -13.64 23.87
C ALA A 361 -12.49 -12.57 23.31
N LEU A 362 -12.56 -11.34 23.80
CA LEU A 362 -11.66 -10.24 23.39
C LEU A 362 -10.20 -10.53 23.72
N CYS A 363 -9.93 -11.03 24.92
CA CYS A 363 -8.57 -11.40 25.33
C CYS A 363 -8.00 -12.50 24.43
N VAL A 364 -8.76 -13.57 24.21
CA VAL A 364 -8.34 -14.69 23.35
C VAL A 364 -8.19 -14.24 21.90
N PHE A 365 -9.17 -13.51 21.35
CA PHE A 365 -9.14 -13.01 19.99
C PHE A 365 -7.95 -12.09 19.72
N SER A 366 -7.57 -11.24 20.70
CA SER A 366 -6.45 -10.31 20.56
C SER A 366 -5.10 -11.01 20.32
N LEU A 367 -4.93 -12.26 20.75
CA LEU A 367 -3.72 -13.05 20.53
C LEU A 367 -3.43 -13.31 19.04
N MET A 368 -4.46 -13.28 18.18
CA MET A 368 -4.25 -13.48 16.75
C MET A 368 -3.63 -12.27 16.04
N LEU A 369 -3.71 -11.05 16.60
CA LEU A 369 -3.39 -9.81 15.90
C LEU A 369 -1.96 -9.79 15.36
N ILE A 370 -0.99 -10.23 16.14
CA ILE A 370 0.42 -10.26 15.77
C ILE A 370 0.72 -11.36 14.74
N PRO A 371 0.44 -12.66 14.99
CA PRO A 371 0.75 -13.71 14.02
C PRO A 371 0.00 -13.53 12.70
N TYR A 372 -1.24 -13.06 12.72
CA TYR A 372 -1.99 -12.73 11.52
C TYR A 372 -1.30 -11.66 10.68
N SER A 373 -0.85 -10.56 11.32
CA SER A 373 -0.19 -9.45 10.62
C SER A 373 1.19 -9.82 10.08
N ILE A 374 1.95 -10.69 10.76
CA ILE A 374 3.23 -11.20 10.25
C ILE A 374 3.00 -11.95 8.94
N VAL A 375 2.07 -12.88 8.90
CA VAL A 375 1.74 -13.65 7.68
C VAL A 375 1.31 -12.72 6.55
N ALA A 376 0.43 -11.75 6.83
CA ALA A 376 -0.08 -10.83 5.85
C ALA A 376 1.02 -9.96 5.21
N ASN A 377 2.00 -9.48 5.98
CA ASN A 377 3.11 -8.69 5.45
C ASN A 377 4.18 -9.56 4.75
N LEU A 378 4.42 -10.78 5.21
CA LEU A 378 5.30 -11.74 4.51
C LEU A 378 4.77 -12.05 3.11
N ARG A 379 3.44 -12.22 2.93
CA ARG A 379 2.83 -12.43 1.61
C ARG A 379 3.15 -11.29 0.65
N VAL A 380 3.12 -10.04 1.14
CA VAL A 380 3.45 -8.86 0.33
C VAL A 380 4.91 -8.91 -0.12
N VAL A 381 5.83 -9.23 0.79
CA VAL A 381 7.26 -9.36 0.44
C VAL A 381 7.48 -10.48 -0.56
N TYR A 382 6.88 -11.66 -0.37
CA TYR A 382 6.97 -12.76 -1.35
C TYR A 382 6.48 -12.35 -2.73
N GLN A 383 5.39 -11.56 -2.81
CA GLN A 383 4.90 -11.01 -4.07
C GLN A 383 5.93 -10.07 -4.71
N ILE A 384 6.52 -9.14 -3.94
CA ILE A 384 7.48 -8.15 -4.42
C ILE A 384 8.76 -8.83 -4.94
N VAL A 385 9.25 -9.84 -4.21
CA VAL A 385 10.47 -10.59 -4.56
C VAL A 385 10.26 -11.56 -5.72
N GLY A 386 9.00 -11.85 -6.09
CA GLY A 386 8.67 -12.67 -7.26
C GLY A 386 8.00 -14.00 -6.97
N TYR A 387 7.86 -14.40 -5.70
CA TYR A 387 7.15 -15.62 -5.28
C TYR A 387 5.63 -15.42 -5.26
N ARG A 388 5.04 -14.97 -6.38
CA ARG A 388 3.61 -14.62 -6.50
C ARG A 388 2.68 -15.78 -6.12
N THR A 389 3.00 -16.99 -6.56
CA THR A 389 2.22 -18.19 -6.25
C THR A 389 2.13 -18.44 -4.75
N MET A 390 3.26 -18.28 -4.00
CA MET A 390 3.25 -18.38 -2.54
C MET A 390 2.36 -17.30 -1.91
N SER A 391 2.42 -16.07 -2.42
CA SER A 391 1.57 -14.97 -1.94
C SER A 391 0.08 -15.30 -2.11
N VAL A 392 -0.33 -15.83 -3.27
CA VAL A 392 -1.73 -16.23 -3.55
C VAL A 392 -2.15 -17.38 -2.64
N VAL A 393 -1.35 -18.45 -2.58
CA VAL A 393 -1.65 -19.64 -1.77
C VAL A 393 -1.82 -19.27 -0.29
N PHE A 394 -0.90 -18.47 0.26
CA PHE A 394 -1.01 -18.03 1.64
C PHE A 394 -2.14 -17.01 1.87
N SER A 395 -2.53 -16.24 0.84
CA SER A 395 -3.73 -15.39 0.92
C SER A 395 -5.00 -16.20 1.09
N ILE A 396 -5.13 -17.26 0.31
CA ILE A 396 -6.28 -18.19 0.40
C ILE A 396 -6.19 -18.96 1.71
N ALA A 397 -5.03 -19.53 2.03
CA ALA A 397 -4.83 -20.32 3.24
C ALA A 397 -5.14 -19.54 4.51
N GLN A 398 -4.76 -18.26 4.58
CA GLN A 398 -4.99 -17.40 5.75
C GLN A 398 -6.47 -17.30 6.12
N LEU A 399 -7.33 -17.25 5.15
CA LEU A 399 -8.77 -17.12 5.36
C LEU A 399 -9.46 -18.47 5.52
N VAL A 400 -9.11 -19.45 4.68
CA VAL A 400 -9.69 -20.79 4.73
C VAL A 400 -9.32 -21.51 6.04
N VAL A 401 -8.04 -21.45 6.45
CA VAL A 401 -7.59 -22.07 7.71
C VAL A 401 -8.27 -21.41 8.91
N MET A 402 -8.48 -20.09 8.87
CA MET A 402 -9.16 -19.36 9.95
C MET A 402 -10.62 -19.84 10.10
N VAL A 403 -11.37 -19.93 9.00
CA VAL A 403 -12.76 -20.44 9.03
C VAL A 403 -12.79 -21.89 9.52
N LEU A 404 -11.88 -22.73 9.02
CA LEU A 404 -11.80 -24.15 9.39
C LEU A 404 -11.53 -24.33 10.89
N PHE A 405 -10.57 -23.60 11.46
CA PHE A 405 -10.25 -23.69 12.88
C PHE A 405 -11.40 -23.19 13.75
N VAL A 406 -12.01 -22.05 13.40
CA VAL A 406 -13.18 -21.54 14.13
C VAL A 406 -14.33 -22.56 14.11
N TRP A 407 -14.56 -23.21 12.97
CA TRP A 407 -15.55 -24.25 12.85
C TRP A 407 -15.22 -25.49 13.68
N ILE A 408 -13.97 -25.98 13.66
CA ILE A 408 -13.53 -27.14 14.47
C ILE A 408 -13.69 -26.84 15.96
N PHE A 409 -13.24 -25.67 16.43
CA PHE A 409 -13.36 -25.29 17.84
C PHE A 409 -14.81 -25.12 18.27
N ALA A 410 -15.69 -24.63 17.40
CA ALA A 410 -17.13 -24.54 17.64
C ALA A 410 -17.76 -25.93 17.80
N LEU A 411 -17.30 -26.95 17.05
CA LEU A 411 -17.76 -28.34 17.17
C LEU A 411 -17.31 -29.01 18.48
N VAL A 412 -16.13 -28.65 19.00
CA VAL A 412 -15.61 -29.19 20.26
C VAL A 412 -16.35 -28.60 21.45
N SER A 413 -16.53 -27.30 21.49
CA SER A 413 -17.35 -26.60 22.49
C SER A 413 -17.68 -25.19 21.99
N PRO A 414 -18.92 -24.72 22.09
CA PRO A 414 -19.30 -23.35 21.77
C PRO A 414 -18.45 -22.29 22.49
N ASP A 415 -18.08 -22.53 23.75
CA ASP A 415 -17.27 -21.59 24.55
C ASP A 415 -15.82 -21.47 24.06
N ASN A 416 -15.30 -22.52 23.45
CA ASN A 416 -13.94 -22.56 22.90
C ASN A 416 -13.81 -22.00 21.48
N LEU A 417 -14.89 -21.61 20.84
CA LEU A 417 -14.91 -21.06 19.48
C LEU A 417 -13.87 -19.98 19.25
N TRP A 418 -13.68 -19.09 20.21
CA TRP A 418 -12.78 -17.93 20.12
C TRP A 418 -11.31 -18.32 20.01
N TRP A 419 -10.91 -19.51 20.52
CA TRP A 419 -9.56 -20.05 20.35
C TRP A 419 -9.23 -20.43 18.90
N GLY A 420 -10.24 -20.65 18.08
CA GLY A 420 -10.07 -20.95 16.66
C GLY A 420 -9.31 -19.84 15.91
N PHE A 421 -9.51 -18.58 16.29
CA PHE A 421 -8.84 -17.43 15.65
C PHE A 421 -7.32 -17.39 15.91
N PRO A 422 -6.82 -17.35 17.16
CA PRO A 422 -5.37 -17.31 17.39
C PRO A 422 -4.68 -18.60 16.98
N MET A 423 -5.31 -19.78 17.17
CA MET A 423 -4.71 -21.06 16.78
C MET A 423 -4.53 -21.15 15.27
N SER A 424 -5.51 -20.71 14.48
CA SER A 424 -5.39 -20.65 13.03
C SER A 424 -4.23 -19.75 12.59
N ALA A 425 -4.10 -18.57 13.20
CA ALA A 425 -3.04 -17.61 12.87
C ALA A 425 -1.64 -18.14 13.23
N ILE A 426 -1.50 -18.80 14.39
CA ILE A 426 -0.23 -19.40 14.83
C ILE A 426 0.14 -20.59 13.92
N VAL A 427 -0.79 -21.51 13.67
CA VAL A 427 -0.54 -22.67 12.81
C VAL A 427 -0.15 -22.23 11.40
N LEU A 428 -0.84 -21.25 10.84
CA LEU A 428 -0.49 -20.73 9.52
C LEU A 428 0.88 -20.04 9.52
N LEU A 429 1.20 -19.27 10.56
CA LEU A 429 2.54 -18.67 10.69
C LEU A 429 3.64 -19.76 10.70
N LEU A 430 3.44 -20.83 11.44
CA LEU A 430 4.38 -21.97 11.47
C LEU A 430 4.52 -22.62 10.09
N ILE A 431 3.41 -22.81 9.36
CA ILE A 431 3.42 -23.35 7.99
C ILE A 431 4.20 -22.42 7.06
N VAL A 432 3.95 -21.12 7.14
CA VAL A 432 4.66 -20.11 6.31
C VAL A 432 6.16 -20.14 6.58
N LEU A 433 6.56 -20.22 7.86
CA LEU A 433 7.96 -20.29 8.25
C LEU A 433 8.62 -21.60 7.79
N LEU A 434 7.93 -22.74 7.88
CA LEU A 434 8.42 -24.03 7.38
C LEU A 434 8.60 -24.01 5.85
N VAL A 435 7.65 -23.46 5.11
CA VAL A 435 7.76 -23.35 3.65
C VAL A 435 8.89 -22.39 3.26
N ALA A 436 9.03 -21.27 3.99
CA ALA A 436 10.14 -20.33 3.77
C ALA A 436 11.50 -20.98 4.05
N TRP A 437 11.62 -21.74 5.14
CA TRP A 437 12.81 -22.51 5.47
C TRP A 437 13.16 -23.53 4.39
N TYR A 438 12.16 -24.29 3.92
CA TYR A 438 12.34 -25.26 2.83
C TYR A 438 12.83 -24.59 1.53
N LYS A 439 12.26 -23.44 1.18
CA LYS A 439 12.66 -22.65 0.01
C LYS A 439 14.06 -22.07 0.16
N HIS A 440 14.40 -21.56 1.33
CA HIS A 440 15.75 -21.09 1.62
C HIS A 440 16.78 -22.22 1.48
N HIS A 441 16.46 -23.45 1.92
CA HIS A 441 17.34 -24.60 1.76
C HIS A 441 17.58 -24.97 0.28
N GLN A 442 16.58 -24.74 -0.58
CA GLN A 442 16.74 -24.90 -2.04
C GLN A 442 17.51 -23.74 -2.68
N GLN A 443 17.47 -22.55 -2.08
CA GLN A 443 18.09 -21.31 -2.58
C GLN A 443 18.84 -20.61 -1.41
N PRO A 444 20.04 -21.07 -1.06
CA PRO A 444 20.78 -20.57 0.12
C PRO A 444 21.11 -19.07 0.05
N ASP A 445 21.15 -18.50 -1.16
CA ASP A 445 21.43 -17.07 -1.39
C ASP A 445 20.25 -16.16 -1.04
N THR A 446 19.23 -16.66 -0.36
CA THR A 446 18.07 -15.87 0.09
C THR A 446 18.01 -15.76 1.61
N ALA A 447 17.39 -14.72 2.14
CA ALA A 447 17.10 -14.63 3.58
C ALA A 447 16.02 -15.65 3.97
N TRP A 448 16.24 -16.45 5.01
CA TRP A 448 15.40 -17.62 5.33
C TRP A 448 13.91 -17.33 5.61
N VAL A 449 13.55 -16.14 6.14
CA VAL A 449 12.14 -15.79 6.40
C VAL A 449 11.52 -15.08 5.22
N THR A 450 12.22 -14.08 4.66
CA THR A 450 11.67 -13.16 3.66
C THR A 450 11.92 -13.61 2.24
N LEU A 451 12.80 -14.57 2.03
CA LEU A 451 13.30 -15.01 0.73
C LEU A 451 13.85 -13.88 -0.15
N ILE A 452 14.24 -12.76 0.47
CA ILE A 452 14.91 -11.67 -0.22
C ILE A 452 16.30 -12.17 -0.64
N PRO A 453 16.69 -12.08 -1.93
CA PRO A 453 18.01 -12.48 -2.40
C PRO A 453 19.10 -11.66 -1.69
N SER A 454 20.15 -12.34 -1.21
CA SER A 454 21.33 -11.71 -0.62
C SER A 454 22.30 -11.21 -1.69
N THR A 455 22.30 -11.86 -2.86
CA THR A 455 23.12 -11.49 -4.01
C THR A 455 22.24 -10.95 -5.13
N THR A 456 22.72 -9.94 -5.84
CA THR A 456 22.10 -9.41 -7.04
C THR A 456 23.04 -9.65 -8.23
N GLU A 457 22.51 -9.65 -9.47
CA GLU A 457 23.34 -9.75 -10.67
C GLU A 457 24.42 -8.64 -10.66
N GLY A 458 25.66 -9.01 -10.91
CA GLY A 458 26.82 -8.12 -10.87
C GLY A 458 27.36 -7.87 -9.47
N ARG A 459 28.47 -7.13 -9.38
CA ARG A 459 29.02 -6.66 -8.11
C ARG A 459 28.35 -5.36 -7.71
N ALA A 460 27.91 -5.25 -6.46
CA ALA A 460 27.25 -4.05 -5.94
C ALA A 460 27.95 -3.51 -4.70
N MET A 461 28.00 -2.19 -4.58
CA MET A 461 28.43 -1.46 -3.40
C MET A 461 27.30 -0.57 -2.92
N ASN A 462 26.93 -0.67 -1.64
CA ASN A 462 25.89 0.12 -1.01
C ASN A 462 26.46 0.77 0.26
N ILE A 463 26.64 2.08 0.23
CA ILE A 463 27.22 2.85 1.34
C ILE A 463 26.32 4.03 1.67
N SER A 464 26.16 4.32 2.96
CA SER A 464 25.58 5.59 3.44
C SER A 464 26.66 6.46 4.03
N VAL A 465 26.73 7.70 3.55
CA VAL A 465 27.73 8.70 3.90
C VAL A 465 27.07 9.81 4.68
N ARG A 466 27.69 10.29 5.75
CA ARG A 466 27.27 11.52 6.42
C ARG A 466 27.67 12.73 5.58
N LEU A 467 26.90 13.81 5.66
CA LEU A 467 27.21 15.05 4.98
C LEU A 467 28.34 15.80 5.72
N ASN A 468 29.56 15.24 5.71
CA ASN A 468 30.76 15.91 6.15
C ASN A 468 31.92 15.64 5.16
N HIS A 469 32.89 16.55 5.07
CA HIS A 469 33.98 16.47 4.08
C HIS A 469 34.88 15.24 4.26
N ASP A 470 35.13 14.80 5.50
CA ASP A 470 36.01 13.67 5.78
C ASP A 470 35.43 12.35 5.31
N ASP A 471 34.12 12.14 5.58
CA ASP A 471 33.40 10.94 5.15
C ASP A 471 33.26 10.90 3.61
N VAL A 472 33.12 12.08 2.94
CA VAL A 472 33.07 12.15 1.47
C VAL A 472 34.40 11.73 0.84
N ILE A 473 35.54 12.21 1.37
CA ILE A 473 36.87 11.80 0.87
C ILE A 473 37.06 10.28 1.01
N GLN A 474 36.63 9.71 2.13
CA GLN A 474 36.73 8.26 2.36
C GLN A 474 35.87 7.47 1.36
N VAL A 475 34.63 7.91 1.12
CA VAL A 475 33.75 7.23 0.17
C VAL A 475 34.26 7.30 -1.26
N LEU A 476 34.85 8.41 -1.69
CA LEU A 476 35.45 8.50 -3.02
C LEU A 476 36.64 7.53 -3.19
N LYS A 477 37.38 7.23 -2.12
CA LYS A 477 38.41 6.17 -2.12
C LYS A 477 37.75 4.78 -2.20
N ASP A 478 36.74 4.53 -1.37
CA ASP A 478 36.00 3.27 -1.37
C ASP A 478 35.38 2.98 -2.75
N ILE A 479 34.87 4.03 -3.44
CA ILE A 479 34.36 3.94 -4.83
C ILE A 479 35.47 3.55 -5.79
N ALA A 480 36.64 4.20 -5.72
CA ALA A 480 37.77 3.91 -6.60
C ALA A 480 38.27 2.45 -6.41
N ASP A 481 38.39 1.99 -5.16
CA ASP A 481 38.82 0.63 -4.84
C ASP A 481 37.79 -0.41 -5.32
N PHE A 482 36.49 -0.11 -5.20
CA PHE A 482 35.41 -0.98 -5.67
C PHE A 482 35.42 -1.10 -7.20
N LEU A 483 35.54 0.02 -7.94
CA LEU A 483 35.60 0.03 -9.40
C LEU A 483 36.81 -0.74 -9.93
N LYS A 484 37.98 -0.59 -9.25
CA LYS A 484 39.19 -1.36 -9.53
C LYS A 484 38.98 -2.86 -9.29
N ALA A 485 38.34 -3.22 -8.19
CA ALA A 485 38.00 -4.63 -7.89
C ALA A 485 37.01 -5.24 -8.89
N CYS A 486 36.18 -4.40 -9.54
CA CYS A 486 35.27 -4.79 -10.60
C CYS A 486 35.93 -4.84 -12.01
N GLU A 487 37.22 -4.55 -12.11
CA GLU A 487 37.98 -4.49 -13.38
C GLU A 487 37.38 -3.51 -14.39
N VAL A 488 36.78 -2.42 -13.90
CA VAL A 488 36.24 -1.34 -14.75
C VAL A 488 37.40 -0.58 -15.41
N ASP A 489 37.27 -0.28 -16.70
CA ASP A 489 38.28 0.48 -17.43
C ASP A 489 38.58 1.85 -16.78
N SER A 490 39.82 2.32 -16.92
CA SER A 490 40.30 3.52 -16.21
C SER A 490 39.54 4.79 -16.60
N SER A 491 39.05 4.89 -17.83
CA SER A 491 38.28 6.05 -18.31
C SER A 491 36.90 6.08 -17.67
N THR A 492 36.18 4.96 -17.68
CA THR A 492 34.86 4.82 -17.04
C THR A 492 34.98 5.02 -15.53
N ALA A 493 35.98 4.40 -14.87
CA ALA A 493 36.21 4.58 -13.44
C ALA A 493 36.50 6.05 -13.06
N TYR A 494 37.25 6.78 -13.88
CA TYR A 494 37.48 8.21 -13.69
C TYR A 494 36.19 9.01 -13.80
N HIS A 495 35.35 8.79 -14.82
CA HIS A 495 34.10 9.50 -15.02
C HIS A 495 33.10 9.21 -13.89
N VAL A 496 32.96 7.95 -13.46
CA VAL A 496 32.10 7.59 -12.33
C VAL A 496 32.54 8.35 -11.06
N ARG A 497 33.85 8.34 -10.77
CA ARG A 497 34.38 9.01 -9.58
C ARG A 497 34.18 10.52 -9.64
N LEU A 498 34.45 11.15 -10.80
CA LEU A 498 34.27 12.58 -11.01
C LEU A 498 32.82 13.02 -10.80
N CYS A 499 31.86 12.26 -11.36
CA CYS A 499 30.45 12.56 -11.21
C CYS A 499 29.96 12.35 -9.75
N CYS A 500 30.45 11.31 -9.07
CA CYS A 500 30.14 11.09 -7.66
C CYS A 500 30.71 12.22 -6.78
N ASP A 501 31.96 12.63 -7.02
CA ASP A 501 32.61 13.71 -6.28
C ASP A 501 31.83 15.02 -6.41
N GLU A 502 31.52 15.42 -7.62
CA GLU A 502 30.79 16.65 -7.91
C GLU A 502 29.39 16.67 -7.29
N LEU A 503 28.62 15.58 -7.48
CA LEU A 503 27.26 15.52 -6.98
C LEU A 503 27.21 15.42 -5.45
N ILE A 504 28.06 14.60 -4.83
CA ILE A 504 28.10 14.46 -3.36
C ILE A 504 28.61 15.77 -2.72
N SER A 505 29.62 16.41 -3.29
CA SER A 505 30.13 17.70 -2.82
C SER A 505 29.05 18.81 -2.92
N ASN A 506 28.28 18.83 -4.00
CA ASN A 506 27.15 19.76 -4.14
C ASN A 506 26.05 19.48 -3.10
N ILE A 507 25.75 18.21 -2.80
CA ILE A 507 24.80 17.85 -1.75
C ILE A 507 25.30 18.34 -0.38
N VAL A 508 26.58 18.12 -0.05
CA VAL A 508 27.18 18.55 1.22
C VAL A 508 27.16 20.08 1.37
N ASN A 509 27.46 20.81 0.29
CA ASN A 509 27.58 22.25 0.34
C ASN A 509 26.24 23.00 0.29
N TYR A 510 25.24 22.46 -0.42
CA TYR A 510 24.03 23.22 -0.78
C TYR A 510 22.71 22.56 -0.40
N ALA A 511 22.67 21.23 -0.16
CA ALA A 511 21.40 20.53 0.02
C ALA A 511 20.78 20.74 1.41
N VAL A 512 21.59 21.00 2.44
CA VAL A 512 21.15 21.10 3.84
C VAL A 512 21.77 22.32 4.53
N GLU A 513 20.92 23.25 4.98
CA GLU A 513 21.38 24.48 5.67
C GLU A 513 21.63 24.28 7.17
N LYS A 514 20.91 23.35 7.81
CA LYS A 514 20.97 23.14 9.27
C LYS A 514 21.32 21.70 9.60
N HIS A 515 22.31 21.52 10.49
CA HIS A 515 22.72 20.21 11.01
C HIS A 515 23.08 19.19 9.94
N PRO A 516 24.00 19.48 8.99
CA PRO A 516 24.34 18.53 7.92
C PRO A 516 24.82 17.18 8.46
N GLU A 517 25.41 17.14 9.64
CA GLU A 517 25.88 15.92 10.32
C GLU A 517 24.77 14.90 10.65
N LYS A 518 23.49 15.31 10.59
CA LYS A 518 22.32 14.45 10.81
C LYS A 518 21.76 13.85 9.52
N HIS A 519 22.24 14.30 8.39
CA HIS A 519 21.78 13.89 7.07
C HIS A 519 22.76 12.92 6.42
N PHE A 520 22.27 12.13 5.48
CA PHE A 520 23.05 11.10 4.80
C PHE A 520 22.80 11.12 3.30
N VAL A 521 23.83 10.73 2.55
CA VAL A 521 23.72 10.34 1.14
C VAL A 521 23.88 8.83 1.06
N ASP A 522 22.94 8.16 0.42
CA ASP A 522 23.08 6.75 0.04
C ASP A 522 23.67 6.67 -1.37
N VAL A 523 24.80 5.97 -1.47
CA VAL A 523 25.51 5.71 -2.72
C VAL A 523 25.36 4.24 -3.08
N HIS A 524 24.74 3.97 -4.21
CA HIS A 524 24.58 2.62 -4.76
C HIS A 524 25.31 2.53 -6.09
N ILE A 525 26.36 1.73 -6.17
CA ILE A 525 27.09 1.47 -7.41
C ILE A 525 26.95 0.00 -7.75
N ARG A 526 26.65 -0.28 -9.01
CA ARG A 526 26.56 -1.63 -9.52
C ARG A 526 27.37 -1.75 -10.81
N CYS A 527 28.28 -2.74 -10.81
CA CYS A 527 29.04 -3.11 -11.98
C CYS A 527 28.42 -4.34 -12.62
N LEU A 528 28.01 -4.18 -13.88
CA LEU A 528 27.55 -5.22 -14.79
C LEU A 528 28.59 -5.34 -15.91
N ASP A 529 28.61 -6.46 -16.65
CA ASP A 529 29.65 -6.75 -17.66
C ASP A 529 29.91 -5.63 -18.67
N LYS A 530 28.90 -4.80 -18.98
CA LYS A 530 29.00 -3.73 -20.00
C LYS A 530 28.65 -2.35 -19.48
N MET A 531 28.34 -2.21 -18.20
CA MET A 531 27.80 -0.96 -17.68
C MET A 531 28.02 -0.82 -16.18
N VAL A 532 28.41 0.37 -15.75
CA VAL A 532 28.35 0.80 -14.36
C VAL A 532 27.13 1.68 -14.15
N SER A 533 26.30 1.36 -13.17
CA SER A 533 25.18 2.21 -12.75
C SER A 533 25.44 2.79 -11.36
N VAL A 534 25.11 4.06 -11.20
CA VAL A 534 25.23 4.80 -9.94
C VAL A 534 23.89 5.39 -9.59
N LEU A 535 23.43 5.20 -8.35
CA LEU A 535 22.26 5.84 -7.79
C LEU A 535 22.65 6.56 -6.51
N LEU A 536 22.48 7.87 -6.50
CA LEU A 536 22.66 8.72 -5.32
C LEU A 536 21.30 9.12 -4.79
N LYS A 537 21.11 8.98 -3.47
CA LYS A 537 19.90 9.43 -2.78
C LYS A 537 20.28 10.33 -1.62
N ASP A 538 19.61 11.46 -1.49
CA ASP A 538 19.74 12.35 -0.35
C ASP A 538 18.38 12.91 0.07
N ASP A 539 18.32 13.47 1.26
CA ASP A 539 17.12 14.06 1.84
C ASP A 539 17.19 15.61 1.93
N GLY A 540 18.01 16.22 1.08
CA GLY A 540 18.14 17.66 0.95
C GLY A 540 16.95 18.32 0.24
N ARG A 541 17.08 19.61 -0.02
CA ARG A 541 16.11 20.36 -0.82
C ARG A 541 15.99 19.76 -2.22
N PRO A 542 14.79 19.79 -2.85
CA PRO A 542 14.64 19.34 -4.23
C PRO A 542 15.60 20.10 -5.16
N PHE A 543 16.52 19.37 -5.76
CA PHE A 543 17.50 19.92 -6.68
C PHE A 543 17.70 18.98 -7.87
N ASN A 544 17.32 19.45 -9.06
CA ASN A 544 17.50 18.68 -10.30
C ASN A 544 18.86 19.03 -10.93
N PRO A 545 19.83 18.13 -10.94
CA PRO A 545 21.14 18.39 -11.54
C PRO A 545 21.13 18.40 -13.08
N ILE A 546 20.00 18.01 -13.72
CA ILE A 546 19.87 18.03 -15.17
C ILE A 546 19.59 19.46 -15.61
N LEU A 547 20.61 20.12 -16.17
CA LEU A 547 20.50 21.47 -16.66
C LEU A 547 19.82 21.48 -18.04
N LYS A 548 18.67 22.15 -18.15
CA LYS A 548 18.03 22.41 -19.46
C LYS A 548 18.73 23.52 -20.24
N GLU A 549 19.27 24.49 -19.52
CA GLU A 549 20.11 25.59 -20.04
C GLU A 549 21.36 25.63 -19.18
N THR A 550 22.55 25.68 -19.80
CA THR A 550 23.82 25.78 -19.08
C THR A 550 24.02 27.21 -18.64
N PRO A 551 23.85 27.57 -17.36
CA PRO A 551 24.23 28.92 -16.90
C PRO A 551 25.71 29.16 -17.19
N GLU A 552 26.06 30.32 -17.69
CA GLU A 552 27.45 30.71 -17.89
C GLU A 552 28.06 31.08 -16.52
N GLY A 553 29.12 30.36 -16.12
CA GLY A 553 29.85 30.61 -14.86
C GLY A 553 30.71 29.41 -14.46
N ILE A 554 31.82 29.71 -13.77
CA ILE A 554 32.76 28.70 -13.26
C ILE A 554 32.08 27.81 -12.20
N GLU A 555 31.13 28.37 -11.45
CA GLU A 555 30.40 27.69 -10.38
C GLU A 555 29.54 26.47 -10.86
N HIS A 556 29.25 26.39 -12.16
CA HIS A 556 28.47 25.30 -12.75
C HIS A 556 29.28 24.34 -13.63
N LEU A 557 30.63 24.49 -13.62
CA LEU A 557 31.52 23.69 -14.48
C LEU A 557 31.40 22.19 -14.18
N GLY A 558 31.30 21.82 -12.91
CA GLY A 558 31.16 20.44 -12.48
C GLY A 558 29.86 19.81 -12.94
N LEU A 559 28.73 20.52 -12.82
CA LEU A 559 27.42 20.01 -13.31
C LEU A 559 27.42 19.91 -14.85
N ARG A 560 28.14 20.78 -15.58
CA ARG A 560 28.31 20.62 -17.03
C ARG A 560 29.08 19.35 -17.38
N LEU A 561 30.16 19.06 -16.62
CA LEU A 561 30.92 17.83 -16.80
C LEU A 561 30.04 16.60 -16.53
N VAL A 562 29.24 16.60 -15.46
CA VAL A 562 28.29 15.51 -15.15
C VAL A 562 27.29 15.31 -16.29
N ASN A 563 26.71 16.39 -16.81
CA ASN A 563 25.75 16.33 -17.92
C ASN A 563 26.41 15.94 -19.26
N GLY A 564 27.67 16.33 -19.49
CA GLY A 564 28.41 16.02 -20.73
C GLY A 564 28.98 14.60 -20.79
N THR A 565 29.26 13.97 -19.66
CA THR A 565 29.84 12.62 -19.57
C THR A 565 28.80 11.52 -19.45
N ASN A 566 27.53 11.85 -19.16
CA ASN A 566 26.46 10.88 -18.94
C ASN A 566 25.44 10.89 -20.07
N HIS A 567 25.30 9.75 -20.76
CA HIS A 567 24.25 9.57 -21.78
C HIS A 567 22.87 9.32 -21.18
N ASN A 568 22.78 8.87 -19.90
CA ASN A 568 21.52 8.53 -19.21
C ASN A 568 21.51 9.06 -17.77
N LEU A 569 21.55 10.38 -17.63
CA LEU A 569 21.33 11.03 -16.34
C LEU A 569 19.81 11.19 -16.11
N THR A 570 19.28 10.66 -15.03
CA THR A 570 17.87 10.82 -14.65
C THR A 570 17.74 11.32 -13.22
N TYR A 571 16.76 12.19 -12.98
CA TYR A 571 16.44 12.72 -11.68
C TYR A 571 14.99 12.44 -11.31
N GLN A 572 14.75 12.08 -10.04
CA GLN A 572 13.42 11.94 -9.46
C GLN A 572 13.43 12.51 -8.04
N TYR A 573 12.31 13.10 -7.62
CA TYR A 573 12.09 13.51 -6.24
C TYR A 573 10.88 12.78 -5.68
N MET A 574 11.11 11.86 -4.74
CA MET A 574 10.08 11.00 -4.17
C MET A 574 10.31 10.78 -2.67
N TYR A 575 9.24 10.71 -1.90
CA TYR A 575 9.29 10.45 -0.45
C TYR A 575 10.21 11.41 0.32
N ASP A 576 10.21 12.69 -0.07
CA ASP A 576 11.09 13.73 0.47
C ASP A 576 12.60 13.42 0.25
N GLN A 577 12.96 12.77 -0.87
CA GLN A 577 14.33 12.42 -1.26
C GLN A 577 14.60 12.77 -2.71
N ASN A 578 15.80 13.31 -2.96
CA ASN A 578 16.38 13.41 -4.29
C ASN A 578 16.95 12.05 -4.69
N MET A 579 16.77 11.66 -5.93
CA MET A 579 17.30 10.42 -6.51
C MET A 579 17.93 10.75 -7.86
N VAL A 580 19.24 10.69 -7.92
CA VAL A 580 20.03 10.91 -9.14
C VAL A 580 20.58 9.57 -9.61
N TYR A 581 20.22 9.16 -10.80
CA TYR A 581 20.70 7.93 -11.40
C TYR A 581 21.51 8.19 -12.66
N MET A 582 22.65 7.53 -12.77
CA MET A 582 23.61 7.66 -13.85
C MET A 582 24.01 6.28 -14.36
N THR A 583 24.28 6.17 -15.66
CA THR A 583 24.86 4.97 -16.26
C THR A 583 26.07 5.31 -17.10
N PHE A 584 27.08 4.47 -17.00
CA PHE A 584 28.35 4.60 -17.70
C PHE A 584 28.60 3.31 -18.48
N PRO A 585 28.74 3.36 -19.80
CA PRO A 585 29.13 2.17 -20.57
C PRO A 585 30.57 1.79 -20.21
N CYS A 586 30.83 0.50 -20.03
CA CYS A 586 32.20 -0.04 -19.93
C CYS A 586 32.66 -0.44 -21.32
N ASN A 587 33.84 0.05 -21.74
CA ASN A 587 34.50 -0.49 -22.90
C ASN A 587 35.06 -1.88 -22.52
N PRO A 588 34.90 -2.90 -23.42
CA PRO A 588 35.39 -4.24 -23.17
C PRO A 588 36.90 -4.30 -23.06
#